data_9e2ad77875a33780d192e20481338c5a
#
_entry.id   9e2ad77875a33780d192e20481338c5a
#
_cell.length_a   1.000
_cell.length_b   1.000
_cell.length_c   1.000
_cell.angle_alpha   90.00
_cell.angle_beta   90.00
_cell.angle_gamma   90.00
#
_symmetry.space_group_name_H-M   'P 1'
#
loop_
_entity.id
_entity.type
_entity.pdbx_description
1 polymer ?
#
loop_
_entity_poly.entity_id
_entity_poly.type
_entity_poly.pdbx_seq_one_letter_code
_entity_poly.pdbx_strand_id
1 'polypeptide(L)'
;MTVEYVRYRITEPDRRGAFEKAYAAAAEHLYAAPQCLAYELSRCVEDPERYVLRIEWTSVEDHEEGFRRGPHFPPFLDAVRPYTGDIEEMRHYERTLVVDKRRG
;
A
#
# COMPACT_ATOMS: atom_id res chain seq x y z
N MET A 1 -5.26 14.80 -6.14
CA MET A 1 -4.84 13.74 -5.22
C MET A 1 -4.56 12.46 -5.99
N THR A 2 -3.47 11.80 -5.65
CA THR A 2 -3.02 10.57 -6.29
C THR A 2 -3.26 9.39 -5.36
N VAL A 3 -3.84 8.32 -5.90
CA VAL A 3 -4.07 7.09 -5.16
C VAL A 3 -3.26 5.97 -5.82
N GLU A 4 -2.44 5.28 -5.04
CA GLU A 4 -1.70 4.13 -5.52
C GLU A 4 -2.42 2.86 -5.09
N TYR A 5 -2.53 1.89 -6.02
CA TYR A 5 -3.01 0.56 -5.73
C TYR A 5 -1.90 -0.44 -6.01
N VAL A 6 -1.55 -1.22 -5.00
CA VAL A 6 -0.59 -2.32 -5.12
C VAL A 6 -1.35 -3.61 -4.89
N ARG A 7 -1.40 -4.47 -5.91
CA ARG A 7 -2.14 -5.74 -5.83
C ARG A 7 -1.18 -6.88 -5.62
N TYR A 8 -1.45 -7.67 -4.58
CA TYR A 8 -0.65 -8.82 -4.21
C TYR A 8 -1.43 -10.10 -4.40
N ARG A 9 -0.70 -11.18 -4.61
CA ARG A 9 -1.27 -12.52 -4.59
C ARG A 9 -0.40 -13.40 -3.70
N ILE A 10 -0.93 -13.80 -2.55
CA ILE A 10 -0.25 -14.68 -1.58
C ILE A 10 -0.92 -16.05 -1.67
N THR A 11 -0.38 -16.91 -2.50
CA THR A 11 -0.99 -18.21 -2.81
C THR A 11 -0.94 -19.18 -1.65
N GLU A 12 0.13 -19.15 -0.86
CA GLU A 12 0.30 -20.05 0.28
C GLU A 12 -0.46 -19.54 1.50
N PRO A 13 -1.47 -20.26 1.99
CA PRO A 13 -2.27 -19.80 3.12
C PRO A 13 -1.49 -19.49 4.39
N ASP A 14 -0.40 -20.24 4.63
CA ASP A 14 0.41 -20.08 5.82
C ASP A 14 1.28 -18.81 5.81
N ARG A 15 1.43 -18.16 4.65
CA ARG A 15 2.16 -16.89 4.53
C ARG A 15 1.29 -15.67 4.77
N ARG A 16 -0.04 -15.81 4.74
CA ARG A 16 -0.97 -14.67 4.77
C ARG A 16 -0.92 -13.92 6.10
N GLY A 17 -0.88 -14.66 7.21
CA GLY A 17 -0.78 -14.01 8.51
C GLY A 17 0.52 -13.22 8.69
N ALA A 18 1.64 -13.77 8.22
CA ALA A 18 2.92 -13.10 8.27
C ALA A 18 2.94 -11.86 7.35
N PHE A 19 2.30 -11.95 6.19
CA PHE A 19 2.18 -10.82 5.25
C PHE A 19 1.42 -9.66 5.90
N GLU A 20 0.27 -9.95 6.52
CA GLU A 20 -0.53 -8.92 7.20
C GLU A 20 0.25 -8.28 8.35
N LYS A 21 0.98 -9.09 9.13
CA LYS A 21 1.83 -8.57 10.21
C LYS A 21 2.98 -7.71 9.69
N ALA A 22 3.57 -8.10 8.57
CA ALA A 22 4.63 -7.31 7.94
C ALA A 22 4.12 -5.93 7.53
N TYR A 23 2.92 -5.86 6.96
CA TYR A 23 2.32 -4.58 6.60
C TYR A 23 1.89 -3.77 7.82
N ALA A 24 1.44 -4.42 8.89
CA ALA A 24 1.16 -3.70 10.13
C ALA A 24 2.42 -3.01 10.68
N ALA A 25 3.56 -3.69 10.61
CA ALA A 25 4.84 -3.11 11.03
C ALA A 25 5.31 -2.03 10.04
N ALA A 26 5.19 -2.29 8.73
CA ALA A 26 5.61 -1.35 7.69
C ALA A 26 4.79 -0.06 7.71
N ALA A 27 3.54 -0.14 8.15
CA ALA A 27 2.61 0.99 8.16
C ALA A 27 3.10 2.16 9.00
N GLU A 28 3.90 1.92 10.03
CA GLU A 28 4.45 3.02 10.83
C GLU A 28 5.33 3.95 9.98
N HIS A 29 6.00 3.41 8.96
CA HIS A 29 6.85 4.20 8.06
C HIS A 29 6.02 4.98 7.04
N LEU A 30 4.87 4.47 6.65
CA LEU A 30 3.91 5.22 5.86
C LEU A 30 3.28 6.34 6.69
N TYR A 31 2.91 6.02 7.93
CA TYR A 31 2.34 7.01 8.84
C TYR A 31 3.30 8.17 9.10
N ALA A 32 4.59 7.87 9.24
CA ALA A 32 5.61 8.89 9.49
C ALA A 32 5.92 9.75 8.26
N ALA A 33 5.64 9.26 7.05
CA ALA A 33 5.98 9.96 5.82
C ALA A 33 4.97 11.09 5.56
N PRO A 34 5.44 12.36 5.45
CA PRO A 34 4.52 13.48 5.23
C PRO A 34 3.81 13.43 3.87
N GLN A 35 4.36 12.68 2.92
CA GLN A 35 3.77 12.55 1.59
C GLN A 35 2.58 11.57 1.57
N CYS A 36 2.45 10.73 2.58
CA CYS A 36 1.38 9.74 2.69
C CYS A 36 0.20 10.32 3.47
N LEU A 37 -0.97 10.38 2.82
CA LEU A 37 -2.17 10.93 3.44
C LEU A 37 -3.03 9.88 4.11
N ALA A 38 -3.04 8.67 3.55
CA ALA A 38 -3.83 7.56 4.07
C ALA A 38 -3.33 6.25 3.47
N TYR A 39 -3.57 5.14 4.17
CA TYR A 39 -3.23 3.82 3.65
C TYR A 39 -4.17 2.79 4.25
N GLU A 40 -4.40 1.72 3.50
CA GLU A 40 -5.15 0.57 3.99
C GLU A 40 -4.76 -0.68 3.20
N LEU A 41 -4.72 -1.81 3.87
CA LEU A 41 -4.52 -3.12 3.24
C LEU A 41 -5.83 -3.90 3.38
N SER A 42 -6.38 -4.37 2.26
CA SER A 42 -7.63 -5.12 2.25
C SER A 42 -7.42 -6.48 1.61
N ARG A 43 -8.08 -7.51 2.16
CA ARG A 43 -8.08 -8.85 1.60
C ARG A 43 -9.36 -9.07 0.81
N CYS A 44 -9.23 -9.67 -0.37
CA CYS A 44 -10.38 -9.99 -1.21
C CYS A 44 -11.26 -11.04 -0.54
N VAL A 45 -12.55 -10.75 -0.39
CA VAL A 45 -13.50 -11.67 0.25
C VAL A 45 -13.74 -12.91 -0.62
N GLU A 46 -13.86 -12.72 -1.94
CA GLU A 46 -14.11 -13.77 -2.89
C GLU A 46 -12.88 -14.62 -3.20
N ASP A 47 -11.69 -14.06 -3.01
CA ASP A 47 -10.42 -14.74 -3.31
C ASP A 47 -9.39 -14.36 -2.23
N PRO A 48 -9.32 -15.14 -1.13
CA PRO A 48 -8.49 -14.78 0.04
C PRO A 48 -7.00 -14.71 -0.21
N GLU A 49 -6.50 -15.20 -1.34
CA GLU A 49 -5.07 -15.05 -1.67
C GLU A 49 -4.74 -13.67 -2.25
N ARG A 50 -5.75 -12.87 -2.58
CA ARG A 50 -5.55 -11.56 -3.17
C ARG A 50 -5.73 -10.46 -2.14
N TYR A 51 -4.79 -9.50 -2.18
CA TYR A 51 -4.81 -8.32 -1.32
C TYR A 51 -4.64 -7.08 -2.19
N VAL A 52 -5.17 -5.96 -1.71
CA VAL A 52 -4.90 -4.66 -2.32
C VAL A 52 -4.45 -3.69 -1.23
N LEU A 53 -3.31 -3.06 -1.48
CA LEU A 53 -2.82 -1.95 -0.67
C LEU A 53 -3.21 -0.67 -1.41
N ARG A 54 -3.93 0.21 -0.71
CA ARG A 54 -4.34 1.49 -1.23
C ARG A 54 -3.63 2.57 -0.44
N ILE A 55 -2.90 3.44 -1.13
CA ILE A 55 -2.20 4.55 -0.48
C ILE A 55 -2.58 5.85 -1.17
N GLU A 56 -2.97 6.85 -0.38
CA GLU A 56 -3.21 8.20 -0.89
C GLU A 56 -1.94 9.03 -0.69
N TRP A 57 -1.42 9.55 -1.80
CA TRP A 57 -0.23 10.38 -1.81
C TRP A 57 -0.57 11.83 -2.15
N THR A 58 0.24 12.77 -1.69
CA THR A 58 0.07 14.18 -2.02
C THR A 58 0.23 14.42 -3.54
N SER A 59 1.13 13.67 -4.18
CA SER A 59 1.29 13.66 -5.64
C SER A 59 2.12 12.45 -6.06
N VAL A 60 2.19 12.17 -7.37
CA VAL A 60 3.07 11.12 -7.90
C VAL A 60 4.53 11.47 -7.60
N GLU A 61 4.92 12.72 -7.83
CA GLU A 61 6.28 13.18 -7.56
C GLU A 61 6.63 13.05 -6.09
N ASP A 62 5.71 13.39 -5.20
CA ASP A 62 5.96 13.27 -3.76
C ASP A 62 6.14 11.81 -3.35
N HIS A 63 5.43 10.87 -3.98
CA HIS A 63 5.67 9.45 -3.76
C HIS A 63 7.04 9.03 -4.32
N GLU A 64 7.32 9.31 -5.58
CA GLU A 64 8.50 8.79 -6.25
C GLU A 64 9.79 9.51 -5.83
N GLU A 65 9.74 10.83 -5.68
CA GLU A 65 10.92 11.63 -5.32
C GLU A 65 11.01 11.89 -3.82
N GLY A 66 9.86 12.11 -3.16
CA GLY A 66 9.83 12.41 -1.73
C GLY A 66 9.95 11.16 -0.87
N PHE A 67 9.00 10.23 -1.01
CA PHE A 67 8.97 9.03 -0.18
C PHE A 67 10.07 8.03 -0.56
N ARG A 68 10.13 7.64 -1.84
CA ARG A 68 11.08 6.61 -2.29
C ARG A 68 12.53 7.01 -2.12
N ARG A 69 12.84 8.29 -2.16
CA ARG A 69 14.20 8.81 -1.96
C ARG A 69 14.41 9.35 -0.56
N GLY A 70 13.39 9.27 0.29
CA GLY A 70 13.43 9.78 1.64
C GLY A 70 13.81 8.73 2.67
N PRO A 71 13.87 9.14 3.94
CA PRO A 71 14.34 8.27 5.02
C PRO A 71 13.37 7.18 5.44
N HIS A 72 12.10 7.29 5.06
CA HIS A 72 11.07 6.33 5.49
C HIS A 72 10.95 5.12 4.57
N PHE A 73 11.48 5.21 3.33
CA PHE A 73 11.35 4.13 2.36
C PHE A 73 12.21 2.91 2.70
N PRO A 74 13.51 3.04 3.02
CA PRO A 74 14.32 1.85 3.30
C PRO A 74 13.74 0.96 4.41
N PRO A 75 13.34 1.49 5.58
CA PRO A 75 12.74 0.62 6.59
C PRO A 75 11.38 0.06 6.19
N PHE A 76 10.58 0.83 5.41
CA PHE A 76 9.33 0.32 4.86
C PHE A 76 9.60 -0.87 3.92
N LEU A 77 10.51 -0.69 2.97
CA LEU A 77 10.86 -1.74 2.02
C LEU A 77 11.41 -2.98 2.71
N ASP A 78 12.28 -2.79 3.71
CA ASP A 78 12.83 -3.92 4.46
C ASP A 78 11.75 -4.77 5.11
N ALA A 79 10.71 -4.14 5.66
CA ALA A 79 9.61 -4.85 6.30
C ALA A 79 8.79 -5.70 5.32
N VAL A 80 8.62 -5.24 4.08
CA VAL A 80 7.77 -5.91 3.09
C VAL A 80 8.56 -6.63 2.00
N ARG A 81 9.90 -6.58 2.05
CA ARG A 81 10.77 -7.16 1.03
C ARG A 81 10.45 -8.62 0.69
N PRO A 82 10.13 -9.51 1.66
CA PRO A 82 9.81 -10.90 1.32
C PRO A 82 8.61 -11.07 0.39
N TYR A 83 7.80 -10.03 0.23
CA TYR A 83 6.55 -10.10 -0.52
C TYR A 83 6.57 -9.30 -1.82
N THR A 84 7.69 -8.65 -2.16
CA THR A 84 7.76 -7.85 -3.39
C THR A 84 7.60 -8.71 -4.65
N GLY A 85 8.01 -9.98 -4.60
CA GLY A 85 7.79 -10.92 -5.70
C GLY A 85 6.34 -11.36 -5.87
N ASP A 86 5.48 -11.07 -4.91
CA ASP A 86 4.06 -11.42 -4.95
C ASP A 86 3.19 -10.28 -5.49
N ILE A 87 3.79 -9.16 -5.89
CA ILE A 87 3.07 -8.03 -6.48
C ILE A 87 2.67 -8.40 -7.91
N GLU A 88 1.36 -8.30 -8.20
CA GLU A 88 0.82 -8.51 -9.53
C GLU A 88 0.67 -7.22 -10.31
N GLU A 89 0.37 -6.13 -9.62
CA GLU A 89 0.16 -4.84 -10.26
C GLU A 89 0.43 -3.71 -9.28
N MET A 90 1.00 -2.62 -9.77
CA MET A 90 1.26 -1.41 -8.99
C MET A 90 1.06 -0.21 -9.89
N ARG A 91 0.01 0.60 -9.62
CA ARG A 91 -0.34 1.75 -10.45
C ARG A 91 -0.82 2.93 -9.63
N HIS A 92 -0.57 4.12 -10.16
CA HIS A 92 -1.12 5.37 -9.63
C HIS A 92 -2.39 5.73 -10.39
N TYR A 93 -3.37 6.26 -9.65
CA TYR A 93 -4.63 6.73 -10.20
C TYR A 93 -4.88 8.14 -9.71
N GLU A 94 -5.36 9.01 -10.58
CA GLU A 94 -5.81 10.34 -10.19
C GLU A 94 -7.28 10.26 -9.81
N ARG A 95 -7.60 10.79 -8.62
CA ARG A 95 -8.99 10.83 -8.19
C ARG A 95 -9.78 11.76 -9.11
N THR A 96 -10.91 11.29 -9.62
CA THR A 96 -11.82 12.09 -10.43
C THR A 96 -12.74 12.92 -9.54
N LEU A 97 -13.63 13.70 -10.17
CA LEU A 97 -14.65 14.44 -9.42
C LEU A 97 -15.82 13.55 -8.96
N VAL A 98 -15.83 12.30 -9.38
CA VAL A 98 -16.87 11.35 -8.98
C VAL A 98 -16.47 10.77 -7.62
N VAL A 99 -16.72 11.53 -6.58
CA VAL A 99 -16.35 11.20 -5.22
C VAL A 99 -17.49 11.62 -4.30
N ASP A 100 -17.91 10.72 -3.43
CA ASP A 100 -18.83 11.05 -2.36
C ASP A 100 -18.55 10.14 -1.17
N LYS A 101 -18.49 10.75 0.00
CA LYS A 101 -18.29 10.00 1.23
C LYS A 101 -19.57 10.04 2.04
N ARG A 102 -20.30 8.96 2.04
CA ARG A 102 -21.54 8.87 2.81
C ARG A 102 -21.24 8.66 4.28
N ARG A 103 -22.12 9.19 5.11
CA ARG A 103 -22.10 8.93 6.55
C ARG A 103 -22.66 7.55 6.78
N GLY A 104 -21.89 6.74 7.43
CA GLY A 104 -22.27 5.38 7.75
C GLY A 104 -22.81 5.26 9.14
#